data_43f970d54187b815a90aa73f0796a8bb
#
_entry.id   43f970d54187b815a90aa73f0796a8bb
#
_cell.length_a   1.000
_cell.length_b   1.000
_cell.length_c   1.000
_cell.angle_alpha   90.00
_cell.angle_beta   90.00
_cell.angle_gamma   90.00
#
_symmetry.space_group_name_H-M   'P 1'
#
loop_
_entity.id
_entity.type
_entity.pdbx_description
1 polymer ?
#
loop_
_entity_poly.entity_id
_entity_poly.type
_entity_poly.pdbx_seq_one_letter_code
_entity_poly.pdbx_strand_id
1 'polypeptide(L)'
;MKAADFIRRVVVSLFCLVLLGTFSGIHQLDLSTFSAKQNPVLAGAAEIKVTTANLNMRTGPGTSYGVITVIPKGAQVSVSGYSGDWAKVTYSGKNGYAHSSYLKNPAASVRYTTANLNMRSGPGTSYSVILVIPKGAEVSVLDSSSTWFKVSYGGKTGYASSSYLTSSPSAPPPPAQLPVRYTTADLNLRTGPSTSYPIILSMPKGSQVTILDTTYAWPKVRYGTKEGYASPSYLSTTLPSTSPSGSPAVVINKGNRSSSVKRIALTFDDYGTAAQIRSIMNSLESYGAKGTFFPNGDFVNNNPSLIREMVNRGHSVESHTYSHKDLTTVSDAEVRNQMRLSKNVIYNATGKYPTLLRPPYGAYDSRTRTIAGQEGYRYLVLWSVDTSDWATTRYGVTITTDYVINTAVNNASHNGIILFHMHSSKTVSGLPTILKRLRDAGYQFVTVNEMVN
;
A
#
# COMPACT_ATOMS: atom_id res chain seq x y z
N MET A 1 26.39 -24.07 8.85
CA MET A 1 27.76 -23.80 8.34
C MET A 1 28.08 -24.86 7.28
N LYS A 2 28.43 -24.48 6.06
CA LYS A 2 28.82 -25.31 4.89
C LYS A 2 27.75 -25.55 3.84
N ALA A 3 27.47 -24.52 3.03
CA ALA A 3 27.06 -24.67 1.62
C ALA A 3 27.25 -23.36 0.82
N ALA A 4 27.48 -22.22 1.47
CA ALA A 4 27.64 -20.90 0.80
C ALA A 4 29.10 -20.54 0.45
N ASP A 5 30.08 -21.23 1.02
CA ASP A 5 31.50 -20.93 0.77
C ASP A 5 32.11 -21.70 -0.41
N PHE A 6 31.43 -22.70 -0.93
CA PHE A 6 31.96 -23.49 -2.07
C PHE A 6 31.69 -22.84 -3.43
N ILE A 7 30.65 -22.02 -3.55
CA ILE A 7 30.30 -21.39 -4.83
C ILE A 7 31.13 -20.13 -5.11
N ARG A 8 31.69 -19.50 -4.09
CA ARG A 8 32.49 -18.27 -4.26
C ARG A 8 33.94 -18.49 -4.68
N ARG A 9 34.45 -19.73 -4.61
CA ARG A 9 35.84 -20.09 -5.00
C ARG A 9 35.97 -20.66 -6.41
N VAL A 10 34.90 -21.02 -7.10
CA VAL A 10 34.91 -21.61 -8.45
C VAL A 10 34.77 -20.57 -9.56
N VAL A 11 34.25 -19.36 -9.28
CA VAL A 11 34.04 -18.32 -10.30
C VAL A 11 35.26 -17.42 -10.52
N VAL A 12 36.26 -17.44 -9.64
CA VAL A 12 37.47 -16.60 -9.77
C VAL A 12 38.61 -17.32 -10.49
N SER A 13 38.56 -18.66 -10.66
CA SER A 13 39.63 -19.44 -11.30
C SER A 13 39.42 -19.77 -12.79
N LEU A 14 38.32 -19.32 -13.41
CA LEU A 14 38.02 -19.64 -14.81
C LEU A 14 38.24 -18.44 -15.78
N PHE A 15 38.78 -17.33 -15.34
CA PHE A 15 38.99 -16.14 -16.19
C PHE A 15 40.49 -15.80 -16.45
N CYS A 16 41.43 -16.68 -16.06
CA CYS A 16 42.88 -16.45 -16.23
C CYS A 16 43.60 -17.49 -17.11
N LEU A 17 42.90 -18.28 -17.94
CA LEU A 17 43.57 -19.31 -18.75
C LEU A 17 43.17 -19.35 -20.23
N VAL A 18 42.97 -18.22 -20.87
CA VAL A 18 42.98 -18.13 -22.35
C VAL A 18 43.58 -16.79 -22.75
N LEU A 19 44.90 -16.71 -22.81
CA LEU A 19 45.68 -15.79 -23.65
C LEU A 19 47.20 -16.04 -23.42
N LEU A 20 47.64 -17.22 -23.84
CA LEU A 20 49.09 -17.45 -24.14
C LEU A 20 49.15 -18.26 -25.43
N GLY A 21 49.25 -17.58 -26.53
CA GLY A 21 49.44 -18.15 -27.87
C GLY A 21 49.97 -17.11 -28.82
N THR A 22 51.30 -16.96 -28.80
CA THR A 22 52.21 -16.58 -29.92
C THR A 22 51.82 -15.41 -30.84
N PHE A 23 52.54 -14.32 -30.73
CA PHE A 23 53.10 -13.65 -31.91
C PHE A 23 54.42 -12.95 -31.56
N SER A 24 55.54 -13.45 -32.15
CA SER A 24 56.83 -12.80 -32.22
C SER A 24 56.76 -11.64 -33.22
N GLY A 25 57.20 -10.46 -32.85
CA GLY A 25 57.26 -9.32 -33.76
C GLY A 25 57.68 -8.06 -32.98
N ILE A 26 58.97 -7.88 -32.78
CA ILE A 26 59.54 -6.73 -32.11
C ILE A 26 59.48 -5.51 -33.07
N HIS A 27 58.79 -4.44 -32.66
CA HIS A 27 59.19 -3.08 -33.01
C HIS A 27 59.05 -2.20 -31.77
N GLN A 28 60.19 -1.77 -31.30
CA GLN A 28 60.31 -0.74 -30.27
C GLN A 28 59.68 0.55 -30.79
N LEU A 29 58.59 0.97 -30.21
CA LEU A 29 58.02 2.30 -30.44
C LEU A 29 58.66 3.27 -29.44
N ASP A 30 59.43 4.19 -30.01
CA ASP A 30 60.09 5.31 -29.34
C ASP A 30 59.04 6.26 -28.77
N LEU A 31 58.99 6.37 -27.45
CA LEU A 31 58.00 7.17 -26.68
C LEU A 31 58.45 8.64 -26.49
N SER A 32 59.40 9.14 -27.29
CA SER A 32 59.97 10.50 -27.08
C SER A 32 59.24 11.62 -27.84
N THR A 33 58.15 11.40 -28.56
CA THR A 33 57.50 12.47 -29.35
C THR A 33 55.94 12.57 -29.10
N PHE A 34 55.44 12.32 -27.88
CA PHE A 34 54.15 12.82 -27.55
C PHE A 34 54.23 14.21 -26.92
N SER A 35 54.42 15.22 -27.80
CA SER A 35 54.16 16.61 -27.46
C SER A 35 52.69 16.73 -27.04
N ALA A 36 52.47 17.08 -25.79
CA ALA A 36 51.15 17.40 -25.27
C ALA A 36 50.56 18.57 -26.07
N LYS A 37 49.72 18.27 -27.07
CA LYS A 37 48.75 19.27 -27.54
C LYS A 37 47.86 19.60 -26.35
N GLN A 38 48.09 20.74 -25.73
CA GLN A 38 47.17 21.34 -24.78
C GLN A 38 45.80 21.46 -25.46
N ASN A 39 44.85 20.60 -25.09
CA ASN A 39 43.45 20.89 -25.32
C ASN A 39 43.17 22.25 -24.67
N PRO A 40 42.50 23.18 -25.34
CA PRO A 40 42.05 24.40 -24.71
C PRO A 40 41.17 23.99 -23.53
N VAL A 41 41.59 24.34 -22.31
CA VAL A 41 40.78 24.21 -21.09
C VAL A 41 39.52 25.02 -21.36
N LEU A 42 38.43 24.34 -21.64
CA LEU A 42 37.10 24.93 -21.59
C LEU A 42 37.00 25.62 -20.22
N ALA A 43 36.77 26.94 -20.23
CA ALA A 43 36.61 27.74 -19.03
C ALA A 43 35.58 27.02 -18.16
N GLY A 44 36.03 26.47 -17.03
CA GLY A 44 35.23 25.66 -16.14
C GLY A 44 33.98 26.44 -15.73
N ALA A 45 32.84 25.85 -15.89
CA ALA A 45 31.58 26.41 -15.37
C ALA A 45 31.80 26.80 -13.90
N ALA A 46 31.49 28.05 -13.55
CA ALA A 46 31.72 28.58 -12.22
C ALA A 46 30.97 27.68 -11.19
N GLU A 47 31.70 27.24 -10.17
CA GLU A 47 31.18 26.37 -9.13
C GLU A 47 30.43 27.21 -8.08
N ILE A 48 29.20 26.80 -7.73
CA ILE A 48 28.45 27.47 -6.66
C ILE A 48 28.85 26.90 -5.31
N LYS A 49 29.18 27.79 -4.37
CA LYS A 49 29.46 27.46 -2.97
C LYS A 49 28.57 28.30 -2.04
N VAL A 50 28.44 27.86 -0.81
CA VAL A 50 27.68 28.54 0.26
C VAL A 50 28.63 28.88 1.39
N THR A 51 28.55 30.10 1.91
CA THR A 51 29.36 30.54 3.04
C THR A 51 28.90 29.89 4.35
N THR A 52 29.87 29.44 5.16
CA THR A 52 29.59 28.80 6.48
C THR A 52 29.57 29.82 7.62
N ALA A 53 30.07 31.04 7.38
CA ALA A 53 30.12 32.17 8.31
C ALA A 53 29.98 33.48 7.52
N ASN A 54 29.85 34.63 8.21
CA ASN A 54 30.03 35.93 7.59
C ASN A 54 31.48 36.02 7.09
N LEU A 55 31.69 36.24 5.78
CA LEU A 55 32.96 36.05 5.14
C LEU A 55 33.40 37.30 4.39
N ASN A 56 34.59 37.84 4.71
CA ASN A 56 35.14 38.99 4.01
C ASN A 56 35.52 38.58 2.57
N MET A 57 35.00 39.31 1.58
CA MET A 57 35.46 39.26 0.20
C MET A 57 36.46 40.41 0.03
N ARG A 58 37.66 40.06 -0.50
CA ARG A 58 38.81 40.97 -0.56
C ARG A 58 39.28 41.19 -2.00
N THR A 59 40.06 42.27 -2.19
CA THR A 59 40.60 42.62 -3.51
C THR A 59 41.67 41.67 -4.00
N GLY A 60 42.26 40.83 -3.13
CA GLY A 60 43.28 39.85 -3.46
C GLY A 60 43.27 38.64 -2.52
N PRO A 61 44.05 37.60 -2.83
CA PRO A 61 44.12 36.32 -2.14
C PRO A 61 44.99 36.39 -0.87
N GLY A 62 44.50 37.08 0.18
CA GLY A 62 45.19 37.18 1.45
C GLY A 62 44.49 38.12 2.42
N THR A 63 44.77 38.00 3.73
CA THR A 63 44.17 38.83 4.78
C THR A 63 44.66 40.29 4.75
N SER A 64 45.80 40.58 4.13
CA SER A 64 46.37 41.91 3.94
C SER A 64 45.65 42.76 2.88
N TYR A 65 44.86 42.11 2.01
CA TYR A 65 44.12 42.83 0.97
C TYR A 65 42.85 43.48 1.52
N GLY A 66 42.48 44.65 0.96
CA GLY A 66 41.30 45.40 1.36
C GLY A 66 40.00 44.62 1.22
N VAL A 67 39.06 44.84 2.15
CA VAL A 67 37.72 44.21 2.13
C VAL A 67 36.82 44.96 1.15
N ILE A 68 36.27 44.28 0.17
CA ILE A 68 35.27 44.80 -0.79
C ILE A 68 33.88 44.78 -0.18
N THR A 69 33.53 43.68 0.50
CA THR A 69 32.24 43.51 1.16
C THR A 69 32.30 42.31 2.12
N VAL A 70 31.35 42.20 3.02
CA VAL A 70 31.12 41.01 3.83
C VAL A 70 30.00 40.17 3.18
N ILE A 71 30.30 38.94 2.87
CA ILE A 71 29.35 37.96 2.36
C ILE A 71 28.65 37.35 3.59
N PRO A 72 27.30 37.44 3.75
CA PRO A 72 26.59 36.87 4.90
C PRO A 72 26.72 35.35 4.95
N LYS A 73 26.67 34.77 6.15
CA LYS A 73 26.55 33.33 6.36
C LYS A 73 25.35 32.77 5.60
N GLY A 74 25.53 31.65 4.88
CA GLY A 74 24.48 31.03 4.09
C GLY A 74 24.29 31.61 2.69
N ALA A 75 25.02 32.65 2.32
CA ALA A 75 24.93 33.25 0.99
C ALA A 75 25.65 32.38 -0.06
N GLN A 76 25.06 32.30 -1.25
CA GLN A 76 25.67 31.64 -2.42
C GLN A 76 26.67 32.57 -3.09
N VAL A 77 27.80 31.99 -3.50
CA VAL A 77 28.85 32.66 -4.28
C VAL A 77 29.24 31.79 -5.47
N SER A 78 29.56 32.43 -6.59
CA SER A 78 30.08 31.74 -7.76
C SER A 78 31.62 31.71 -7.67
N VAL A 79 32.20 30.52 -7.70
CA VAL A 79 33.68 30.33 -7.65
C VAL A 79 34.21 30.03 -9.03
N SER A 80 35.10 30.86 -9.53
CA SER A 80 35.71 30.74 -10.86
C SER A 80 37.12 30.14 -10.84
N GLY A 81 37.73 29.93 -9.67
CA GLY A 81 39.06 29.36 -9.49
C GLY A 81 39.59 29.56 -8.08
N TYR A 82 40.80 29.12 -7.84
CA TYR A 82 41.50 29.20 -6.55
C TYR A 82 42.92 29.77 -6.72
N SER A 83 43.38 30.47 -5.70
CA SER A 83 44.73 30.94 -5.55
C SER A 83 45.22 30.60 -4.14
N GLY A 84 45.88 29.45 -3.99
CA GLY A 84 46.14 28.84 -2.67
C GLY A 84 44.82 28.59 -1.91
N ASP A 85 44.72 29.03 -0.65
CA ASP A 85 43.56 28.89 0.21
C ASP A 85 42.45 29.91 -0.12
N TRP A 86 42.55 30.70 -1.17
CA TRP A 86 41.60 31.74 -1.54
C TRP A 86 40.87 31.41 -2.82
N ALA A 87 39.55 31.33 -2.73
CA ALA A 87 38.65 31.18 -3.87
C ALA A 87 38.41 32.52 -4.54
N LYS A 88 38.54 32.61 -5.87
CA LYS A 88 38.10 33.74 -6.67
C LYS A 88 36.57 33.67 -6.79
N VAL A 89 35.87 34.60 -6.14
CA VAL A 89 34.42 34.56 -5.99
C VAL A 89 33.72 35.75 -6.62
N THR A 90 32.52 35.53 -7.10
CA THR A 90 31.56 36.58 -7.48
C THR A 90 30.39 36.56 -6.52
N TYR A 91 30.05 37.72 -5.92
CA TYR A 91 28.89 37.90 -5.03
C TYR A 91 28.24 39.26 -5.28
N SER A 92 26.92 39.28 -5.49
CA SER A 92 26.15 40.51 -5.79
C SER A 92 26.79 41.39 -6.88
N GLY A 93 27.24 40.75 -7.97
CA GLY A 93 27.89 41.43 -9.12
C GLY A 93 29.30 41.92 -8.88
N LYS A 94 29.87 41.74 -7.67
CA LYS A 94 31.27 42.13 -7.36
C LYS A 94 32.20 40.89 -7.44
N ASN A 95 33.42 41.08 -7.92
CA ASN A 95 34.42 40.04 -7.97
C ASN A 95 35.50 40.30 -6.91
N GLY A 96 35.97 39.21 -6.28
CA GLY A 96 37.02 39.29 -5.26
C GLY A 96 37.51 37.90 -4.85
N TYR A 97 38.16 37.86 -3.68
CA TYR A 97 38.69 36.63 -3.10
C TYR A 97 38.11 36.39 -1.71
N ALA A 98 37.71 35.15 -1.44
CA ALA A 98 37.22 34.71 -0.16
C ALA A 98 37.92 33.43 0.28
N HIS A 99 38.18 33.27 1.58
CA HIS A 99 38.93 32.12 2.08
C HIS A 99 38.12 30.82 1.90
N SER A 100 38.66 29.82 1.25
CA SER A 100 37.97 28.60 0.80
C SER A 100 37.47 27.71 1.95
N SER A 101 38.13 27.74 3.10
CA SER A 101 37.70 26.99 4.30
C SER A 101 36.29 27.39 4.82
N TYR A 102 35.82 28.56 4.45
CA TYR A 102 34.46 29.04 4.79
C TYR A 102 33.43 28.85 3.66
N LEU A 103 33.79 28.06 2.64
CA LEU A 103 32.94 27.75 1.51
C LEU A 103 32.65 26.24 1.48
N LYS A 104 31.37 25.87 1.43
CA LYS A 104 30.95 24.48 1.28
C LYS A 104 30.05 24.34 0.06
N ASN A 105 29.86 23.11 -0.41
CA ASN A 105 28.88 22.84 -1.43
C ASN A 105 27.48 23.17 -0.88
N PRO A 106 26.56 23.75 -1.67
CA PRO A 106 25.18 23.89 -1.26
C PRO A 106 24.62 22.52 -0.90
N ALA A 107 23.76 22.46 0.11
CA ALA A 107 23.00 21.24 0.39
C ALA A 107 22.17 20.91 -0.86
N ALA A 108 22.21 19.68 -1.30
CA ALA A 108 21.37 19.23 -2.41
C ALA A 108 19.90 19.52 -2.06
N SER A 109 19.26 20.38 -2.83
CA SER A 109 17.82 20.61 -2.67
C SER A 109 17.06 19.55 -3.47
N VAL A 110 16.00 19.02 -2.86
CA VAL A 110 15.14 18.05 -3.52
C VAL A 110 14.16 18.78 -4.41
N ARG A 111 13.94 18.27 -5.62
CA ARG A 111 12.87 18.69 -6.55
C ARG A 111 12.18 17.47 -7.11
N TYR A 112 10.98 17.68 -7.64
CA TYR A 112 10.13 16.63 -8.23
C TYR A 112 9.82 16.99 -9.67
N THR A 113 9.85 15.99 -10.58
CA THR A 113 9.56 16.21 -12.00
C THR A 113 8.04 16.37 -12.21
N THR A 114 7.62 17.36 -13.00
CA THR A 114 6.22 17.60 -13.37
C THR A 114 5.77 16.82 -14.62
N ALA A 115 6.73 16.28 -15.39
CA ALA A 115 6.55 15.44 -16.57
C ALA A 115 7.70 14.45 -16.70
N ASN A 116 7.65 13.49 -17.64
CA ASN A 116 8.83 12.73 -18.05
C ASN A 116 9.89 13.71 -18.57
N LEU A 117 11.05 13.75 -17.94
CA LEU A 117 12.05 14.78 -18.14
C LEU A 117 13.39 14.19 -18.59
N ASN A 118 13.87 14.65 -19.75
CA ASN A 118 15.20 14.26 -20.22
C ASN A 118 16.30 14.86 -19.33
N MET A 119 17.15 14.00 -18.75
CA MET A 119 18.42 14.40 -18.17
C MET A 119 19.49 14.32 -19.24
N ARG A 120 20.23 15.41 -19.44
CA ARG A 120 21.16 15.58 -20.56
C ARG A 120 22.60 15.78 -20.09
N SER A 121 23.55 15.57 -20.99
CA SER A 121 25.00 15.75 -20.72
C SER A 121 25.43 17.20 -20.53
N GLY A 122 24.57 18.16 -20.91
CA GLY A 122 24.84 19.60 -20.78
C GLY A 122 23.54 20.40 -20.68
N PRO A 123 23.66 21.74 -20.37
CA PRO A 123 22.55 22.62 -20.08
C PRO A 123 21.86 23.13 -21.35
N GLY A 124 21.11 22.28 -22.05
CA GLY A 124 20.37 22.65 -23.26
C GLY A 124 19.79 21.45 -24.00
N THR A 125 18.85 21.70 -24.90
CA THR A 125 18.17 20.67 -25.69
C THR A 125 19.06 20.02 -26.75
N SER A 126 20.15 20.68 -27.16
CA SER A 126 21.14 20.16 -28.11
C SER A 126 22.07 19.10 -27.53
N TYR A 127 22.14 18.98 -26.22
CA TYR A 127 22.97 17.97 -25.56
C TYR A 127 22.33 16.59 -25.54
N SER A 128 23.13 15.55 -25.57
CA SER A 128 22.68 14.16 -25.58
C SER A 128 21.88 13.80 -24.33
N VAL A 129 20.84 13.00 -24.50
CA VAL A 129 20.03 12.47 -23.38
C VAL A 129 20.81 11.34 -22.70
N ILE A 130 21.03 11.47 -21.39
CA ILE A 130 21.64 10.44 -20.55
C ILE A 130 20.61 9.40 -20.15
N LEU A 131 19.42 9.87 -19.71
CA LEU A 131 18.25 9.07 -19.35
C LEU A 131 17.00 9.95 -19.30
N VAL A 132 15.84 9.32 -19.23
CA VAL A 132 14.55 9.98 -18.97
C VAL A 132 14.20 9.80 -17.49
N ILE A 133 13.99 10.90 -16.77
CA ILE A 133 13.50 10.92 -15.40
C ILE A 133 11.96 10.83 -15.46
N PRO A 134 11.31 9.84 -14.85
CA PRO A 134 9.85 9.73 -14.86
C PRO A 134 9.17 10.91 -14.20
N LYS A 135 7.94 11.23 -14.62
CA LYS A 135 7.07 12.21 -13.95
C LYS A 135 6.88 11.84 -12.48
N GLY A 136 6.97 12.81 -11.59
CA GLY A 136 6.82 12.65 -10.14
C GLY A 136 8.07 12.13 -9.45
N ALA A 137 9.16 11.84 -10.18
CA ALA A 137 10.39 11.35 -9.57
C ALA A 137 11.09 12.45 -8.76
N GLU A 138 11.66 12.04 -7.64
CA GLU A 138 12.51 12.86 -6.81
C GLU A 138 13.91 12.96 -7.41
N VAL A 139 14.45 14.16 -7.53
CA VAL A 139 15.80 14.44 -8.01
C VAL A 139 16.55 15.31 -7.03
N SER A 140 17.83 15.04 -6.83
CA SER A 140 18.73 15.89 -6.06
C SER A 140 19.27 16.98 -6.96
N VAL A 141 18.96 18.25 -6.65
CA VAL A 141 19.51 19.40 -7.38
C VAL A 141 20.86 19.77 -6.77
N LEU A 142 21.89 19.67 -7.58
CA LEU A 142 23.29 19.97 -7.23
C LEU A 142 23.65 21.43 -7.52
N ASP A 143 23.01 22.03 -8.53
CA ASP A 143 23.17 23.43 -8.92
C ASP A 143 21.87 23.94 -9.56
N SER A 144 21.39 25.08 -9.11
CA SER A 144 20.17 25.77 -9.58
C SER A 144 20.43 27.18 -10.11
N SER A 145 21.67 27.50 -10.48
CA SER A 145 22.10 28.83 -10.91
C SER A 145 21.62 29.24 -12.30
N SER A 146 21.05 28.31 -13.08
CA SER A 146 20.57 28.55 -14.44
C SER A 146 19.19 27.95 -14.69
N THR A 147 18.63 28.14 -15.89
CA THR A 147 17.38 27.50 -16.34
C THR A 147 17.50 26.00 -16.56
N TRP A 148 18.72 25.46 -16.58
CA TRP A 148 19.04 24.04 -16.60
C TRP A 148 19.74 23.67 -15.31
N PHE A 149 19.03 23.01 -14.41
CA PHE A 149 19.60 22.57 -13.14
C PHE A 149 20.52 21.38 -13.33
N LYS A 150 21.66 21.40 -12.66
CA LYS A 150 22.49 20.21 -12.52
C LYS A 150 21.87 19.30 -11.48
N VAL A 151 21.48 18.09 -11.88
CA VAL A 151 20.73 17.16 -11.05
C VAL A 151 21.41 15.80 -10.96
N SER A 152 21.09 15.06 -9.90
CA SER A 152 21.45 13.65 -9.75
C SER A 152 20.17 12.82 -9.64
N TYR A 153 20.11 11.75 -10.44
CA TYR A 153 19.02 10.79 -10.44
C TYR A 153 19.52 9.40 -10.88
N GLY A 154 19.10 8.32 -10.17
CA GLY A 154 19.48 6.95 -10.51
C GLY A 154 21.01 6.71 -10.53
N GLY A 155 21.76 7.38 -9.65
CA GLY A 155 23.21 7.29 -9.58
C GLY A 155 23.96 8.01 -10.70
N LYS A 156 23.26 8.73 -11.59
CA LYS A 156 23.87 9.53 -12.67
C LYS A 156 23.67 11.02 -12.43
N THR A 157 24.59 11.83 -12.95
CA THR A 157 24.54 13.29 -12.88
C THR A 157 24.40 13.86 -14.29
N GLY A 158 23.57 14.89 -14.44
CA GLY A 158 23.32 15.57 -15.71
C GLY A 158 22.58 16.87 -15.51
N TYR A 159 21.98 17.38 -16.59
CA TYR A 159 21.23 18.64 -16.60
C TYR A 159 19.78 18.38 -16.98
N ALA A 160 18.87 19.01 -16.24
CA ALA A 160 17.44 18.94 -16.44
C ALA A 160 16.83 20.35 -16.47
N SER A 161 15.84 20.59 -17.32
CA SER A 161 15.17 21.90 -17.41
C SER A 161 14.41 22.20 -16.11
N SER A 162 14.70 23.36 -15.51
CA SER A 162 14.06 23.81 -14.27
C SER A 162 12.54 24.00 -14.40
N SER A 163 12.04 24.28 -15.62
CA SER A 163 10.61 24.45 -15.90
C SER A 163 9.76 23.20 -15.58
N TYR A 164 10.39 22.05 -15.51
CA TYR A 164 9.75 20.75 -15.20
C TYR A 164 10.13 20.24 -13.80
N LEU A 165 10.65 21.10 -12.92
CA LEU A 165 11.01 20.76 -11.55
C LEU A 165 10.27 21.62 -10.55
N THR A 166 9.61 21.00 -9.56
CA THR A 166 8.85 21.66 -8.50
C THR A 166 9.42 21.34 -7.12
N SER A 167 9.23 22.22 -6.13
CA SER A 167 9.64 22.00 -4.74
C SER A 167 8.69 21.10 -3.96
N SER A 168 7.44 20.97 -4.43
CA SER A 168 6.48 20.07 -3.80
C SER A 168 6.34 18.79 -4.65
N PRO A 169 6.26 17.60 -4.06
CA PRO A 169 5.87 16.43 -4.81
C PRO A 169 4.51 16.72 -5.45
N SER A 170 4.41 16.69 -6.77
CA SER A 170 3.10 16.52 -7.38
C SER A 170 2.55 15.21 -6.80
N ALA A 171 1.30 15.21 -6.32
CA ALA A 171 0.66 13.95 -5.96
C ALA A 171 0.97 12.96 -7.09
N PRO A 172 1.49 11.75 -6.80
CA PRO A 172 1.74 10.77 -7.84
C PRO A 172 0.45 10.71 -8.66
N PRO A 173 0.50 10.69 -10.00
CA PRO A 173 -0.69 10.45 -10.78
C PRO A 173 -1.31 9.20 -10.15
N PRO A 174 -2.62 9.18 -9.88
CA PRO A 174 -3.25 7.98 -9.34
C PRO A 174 -2.74 6.85 -10.23
N PRO A 175 -2.21 5.76 -9.65
CA PRO A 175 -1.58 4.69 -10.43
C PRO A 175 -2.56 4.40 -11.56
N ALA A 176 -2.08 4.40 -12.80
CA ALA A 176 -2.94 4.26 -13.98
C ALA A 176 -3.89 3.12 -13.68
N GLN A 177 -5.18 3.44 -13.44
CA GLN A 177 -6.13 2.42 -13.00
C GLN A 177 -6.16 1.40 -14.12
N LEU A 178 -5.65 0.22 -13.82
CA LEU A 178 -5.68 -0.87 -14.77
C LEU A 178 -7.13 -1.03 -15.24
N PRO A 179 -7.37 -1.25 -16.53
CA PRO A 179 -8.73 -1.31 -17.06
C PRO A 179 -9.57 -2.31 -16.29
N VAL A 180 -10.75 -1.88 -15.88
CA VAL A 180 -11.70 -2.71 -15.14
C VAL A 180 -12.73 -3.28 -16.11
N ARG A 181 -13.15 -4.52 -15.90
CA ARG A 181 -14.24 -5.20 -16.60
C ARG A 181 -15.17 -5.85 -15.59
N TYR A 182 -16.38 -6.18 -16.05
CA TYR A 182 -17.40 -6.86 -15.26
C TYR A 182 -17.82 -8.15 -15.94
N THR A 183 -18.00 -9.22 -15.19
CA THR A 183 -18.49 -10.48 -15.74
C THR A 183 -19.96 -10.37 -16.15
N THR A 184 -20.31 -10.81 -17.35
CA THR A 184 -21.69 -10.78 -17.87
C THR A 184 -22.49 -12.01 -17.50
N ALA A 185 -21.83 -13.08 -17.04
CA ALA A 185 -22.40 -14.33 -16.51
C ALA A 185 -21.44 -14.85 -15.41
N ASP A 186 -21.81 -15.93 -14.73
CA ASP A 186 -20.87 -16.67 -13.88
C ASP A 186 -19.71 -17.15 -14.76
N LEU A 187 -18.49 -16.77 -14.41
CA LEU A 187 -17.32 -16.94 -15.26
C LEU A 187 -16.16 -17.57 -14.50
N ASN A 188 -15.60 -18.65 -15.05
CA ASN A 188 -14.45 -19.30 -14.45
C ASN A 188 -13.17 -18.50 -14.67
N LEU A 189 -12.42 -18.27 -13.59
CA LEU A 189 -11.03 -17.82 -13.60
C LEU A 189 -10.16 -19.08 -13.71
N ARG A 190 -9.23 -19.13 -14.67
CA ARG A 190 -8.43 -20.32 -14.97
C ARG A 190 -6.93 -20.06 -14.89
N THR A 191 -6.15 -21.12 -14.76
CA THR A 191 -4.68 -21.04 -14.71
C THR A 191 -4.04 -20.65 -16.04
N GLY A 192 -4.78 -20.76 -17.16
CA GLY A 192 -4.29 -20.43 -18.50
C GLY A 192 -5.41 -19.99 -19.45
N PRO A 193 -5.06 -19.49 -20.65
CA PRO A 193 -5.94 -18.72 -21.52
C PRO A 193 -6.88 -19.56 -22.41
N SER A 194 -7.47 -20.64 -21.88
CA SER A 194 -8.50 -21.42 -22.58
C SER A 194 -9.33 -22.29 -21.61
N THR A 195 -10.37 -22.93 -22.13
CA THR A 195 -11.22 -23.86 -21.36
C THR A 195 -10.52 -25.14 -20.92
N SER A 196 -9.41 -25.52 -21.53
CA SER A 196 -8.64 -26.72 -21.19
C SER A 196 -7.83 -26.57 -19.88
N TYR A 197 -7.60 -25.33 -19.43
CA TYR A 197 -6.84 -25.11 -18.21
C TYR A 197 -7.71 -25.25 -16.94
N PRO A 198 -7.12 -25.71 -15.83
CA PRO A 198 -7.82 -25.87 -14.56
C PRO A 198 -8.51 -24.59 -14.09
N ILE A 199 -9.66 -24.74 -13.45
CA ILE A 199 -10.41 -23.64 -12.81
C ILE A 199 -9.75 -23.31 -11.48
N ILE A 200 -9.44 -22.02 -11.25
CA ILE A 200 -8.98 -21.50 -9.97
C ILE A 200 -10.20 -21.25 -9.07
N LEU A 201 -11.23 -20.58 -9.62
CA LEU A 201 -12.50 -20.30 -8.97
C LEU A 201 -13.56 -19.87 -10.01
N SER A 202 -14.82 -19.80 -9.60
CA SER A 202 -15.89 -19.18 -10.39
C SER A 202 -16.14 -17.74 -9.89
N MET A 203 -16.19 -16.80 -10.82
CA MET A 203 -16.53 -15.39 -10.61
C MET A 203 -18.00 -15.21 -10.96
N PRO A 204 -18.87 -14.80 -10.03
CA PRO A 204 -20.28 -14.57 -10.31
C PRO A 204 -20.53 -13.47 -11.35
N LYS A 205 -21.69 -13.50 -12.00
CA LYS A 205 -22.16 -12.43 -12.87
C LYS A 205 -22.07 -11.07 -12.17
N GLY A 206 -21.53 -10.07 -12.87
CA GLY A 206 -21.34 -8.72 -12.35
C GLY A 206 -20.11 -8.54 -11.47
N SER A 207 -19.26 -9.56 -11.33
CA SER A 207 -17.98 -9.42 -10.63
C SER A 207 -17.08 -8.42 -11.34
N GLN A 208 -16.48 -7.51 -10.59
CA GLN A 208 -15.44 -6.61 -11.11
C GLN A 208 -14.11 -7.35 -11.17
N VAL A 209 -13.43 -7.28 -12.30
CA VAL A 209 -12.08 -7.79 -12.49
C VAL A 209 -11.17 -6.69 -13.02
N THR A 210 -9.91 -6.70 -12.60
CA THR A 210 -8.88 -5.81 -13.13
C THR A 210 -8.13 -6.52 -14.24
N ILE A 211 -8.03 -5.93 -15.42
CA ILE A 211 -7.25 -6.46 -16.54
C ILE A 211 -5.77 -6.20 -16.27
N LEU A 212 -4.97 -7.25 -16.24
CA LEU A 212 -3.53 -7.19 -16.00
C LEU A 212 -2.73 -7.27 -17.30
N ASP A 213 -3.21 -8.07 -18.25
CA ASP A 213 -2.53 -8.32 -19.52
C ASP A 213 -3.55 -8.76 -20.58
N THR A 214 -3.40 -8.24 -21.81
CA THR A 214 -4.24 -8.56 -22.97
C THR A 214 -3.44 -9.21 -24.11
N THR A 215 -2.23 -9.67 -23.85
CA THR A 215 -1.35 -10.28 -24.86
C THR A 215 -1.95 -11.57 -25.42
N TYR A 216 -2.72 -12.29 -24.61
CA TYR A 216 -3.36 -13.55 -25.01
C TYR A 216 -4.82 -13.32 -25.44
N ALA A 217 -5.38 -14.26 -26.19
CA ALA A 217 -6.79 -14.25 -26.59
C ALA A 217 -7.75 -14.18 -25.38
N TRP A 218 -7.36 -14.76 -24.25
CA TRP A 218 -8.01 -14.59 -22.96
C TRP A 218 -7.16 -13.66 -22.10
N PRO A 219 -7.67 -12.49 -21.68
CA PRO A 219 -6.93 -11.58 -20.84
C PRO A 219 -6.57 -12.23 -19.50
N LYS A 220 -5.37 -11.91 -19.01
CA LYS A 220 -5.01 -12.16 -17.63
C LYS A 220 -5.70 -11.11 -16.76
N VAL A 221 -6.44 -11.57 -15.77
CA VAL A 221 -7.23 -10.70 -14.89
C VAL A 221 -6.94 -10.99 -13.42
N ARG A 222 -7.22 -9.99 -12.57
CA ARG A 222 -7.22 -10.14 -11.12
C ARG A 222 -8.65 -10.01 -10.60
N TYR A 223 -9.05 -11.00 -9.79
CA TYR A 223 -10.29 -11.01 -9.04
C TYR A 223 -10.00 -11.26 -7.57
N GLY A 224 -10.28 -10.28 -6.71
CA GLY A 224 -9.77 -10.28 -5.34
C GLY A 224 -8.25 -10.32 -5.30
N THR A 225 -7.70 -11.32 -4.63
CA THR A 225 -6.24 -11.57 -4.57
C THR A 225 -5.75 -12.60 -5.58
N LYS A 226 -6.66 -13.22 -6.35
CA LYS A 226 -6.31 -14.26 -7.32
C LYS A 226 -6.12 -13.69 -8.72
N GLU A 227 -5.10 -14.19 -9.41
CA GLU A 227 -4.82 -13.88 -10.81
C GLU A 227 -5.01 -15.12 -11.66
N GLY A 228 -5.48 -14.93 -12.88
CA GLY A 228 -5.69 -16.00 -13.85
C GLY A 228 -6.23 -15.45 -15.15
N TYR A 229 -6.78 -16.31 -15.99
CA TYR A 229 -7.30 -15.97 -17.29
C TYR A 229 -8.81 -16.13 -17.33
N ALA A 230 -9.49 -15.21 -18.00
CA ALA A 230 -10.94 -15.19 -18.12
C ALA A 230 -11.36 -14.98 -19.59
N SER A 231 -12.42 -15.65 -20.02
CA SER A 231 -12.93 -15.51 -21.40
C SER A 231 -13.41 -14.07 -21.65
N PRO A 232 -12.88 -13.40 -22.70
CA PRO A 232 -13.25 -12.02 -23.02
C PRO A 232 -14.72 -11.88 -23.42
N SER A 233 -15.34 -12.94 -23.96
CA SER A 233 -16.76 -12.94 -24.37
C SER A 233 -17.72 -12.68 -23.20
N TYR A 234 -17.27 -12.86 -21.98
CA TYR A 234 -18.05 -12.64 -20.76
C TYR A 234 -17.53 -11.49 -19.93
N LEU A 235 -16.73 -10.59 -20.51
CA LEU A 235 -16.21 -9.39 -19.87
C LEU A 235 -16.73 -8.12 -20.55
N SER A 236 -17.42 -7.26 -19.79
CA SER A 236 -18.00 -5.99 -20.26
C SER A 236 -17.29 -4.79 -19.66
N THR A 237 -17.24 -3.66 -20.38
CA THR A 237 -16.83 -2.36 -19.85
C THR A 237 -17.90 -1.74 -18.95
N THR A 238 -19.15 -2.13 -19.13
CA THR A 238 -20.28 -1.67 -18.32
C THR A 238 -20.69 -2.74 -17.34
N LEU A 239 -21.01 -2.35 -16.13
CA LEU A 239 -21.63 -3.25 -15.16
C LEU A 239 -22.94 -3.78 -15.79
N PRO A 240 -23.12 -5.11 -15.95
CA PRO A 240 -24.37 -5.64 -16.46
C PRO A 240 -25.51 -5.11 -15.61
N SER A 241 -26.48 -4.45 -16.25
CA SER A 241 -27.70 -4.03 -15.58
C SER A 241 -28.44 -5.27 -15.14
N THR A 242 -28.16 -5.72 -13.95
CA THR A 242 -29.10 -6.48 -13.15
C THR A 242 -29.67 -5.46 -12.18
N SER A 243 -30.85 -4.94 -12.43
CA SER A 243 -31.68 -4.48 -11.33
C SER A 243 -32.20 -5.75 -10.64
N PRO A 244 -31.59 -6.26 -9.57
CA PRO A 244 -32.23 -7.27 -8.77
C PRO A 244 -33.37 -6.57 -8.05
N SER A 245 -34.55 -7.07 -8.21
CA SER A 245 -35.74 -6.66 -7.46
C SER A 245 -35.63 -7.19 -6.02
N GLY A 246 -34.65 -6.69 -5.27
CA GLY A 246 -34.51 -7.01 -3.84
C GLY A 246 -35.01 -5.84 -3.00
N SER A 247 -35.90 -6.11 -2.05
CA SER A 247 -36.21 -5.13 -1.00
C SER A 247 -34.94 -4.74 -0.27
N PRO A 248 -34.80 -3.48 0.18
CA PRO A 248 -33.63 -3.08 0.97
C PRO A 248 -33.42 -3.98 2.16
N ALA A 249 -32.17 -4.32 2.46
CA ALA A 249 -31.83 -5.15 3.63
C ALA A 249 -32.38 -4.52 4.93
N VAL A 250 -32.94 -5.34 5.80
CA VAL A 250 -33.51 -4.91 7.08
C VAL A 250 -32.38 -4.67 8.07
N VAL A 251 -32.33 -3.50 8.70
CA VAL A 251 -31.34 -3.20 9.74
C VAL A 251 -31.82 -3.76 11.07
N ILE A 252 -30.95 -4.50 11.74
CA ILE A 252 -31.21 -5.05 13.08
C ILE A 252 -30.05 -4.77 14.02
N ASN A 253 -30.36 -4.45 15.26
CA ASN A 253 -29.41 -4.39 16.38
C ASN A 253 -29.79 -5.41 17.49
N LYS A 254 -30.91 -6.10 17.36
CA LYS A 254 -31.40 -7.22 18.17
C LYS A 254 -32.10 -8.21 17.26
N GLY A 255 -32.24 -9.45 17.71
CA GLY A 255 -33.07 -10.44 17.04
C GLY A 255 -34.54 -10.01 17.03
N ASN A 256 -35.24 -10.30 15.93
CA ASN A 256 -36.65 -9.94 15.74
C ASN A 256 -37.61 -11.14 15.84
N ARG A 257 -37.08 -12.33 16.04
CA ARG A 257 -37.90 -13.55 16.21
C ARG A 257 -38.38 -13.69 17.65
N SER A 258 -39.69 -13.84 17.85
CA SER A 258 -40.27 -14.04 19.17
C SER A 258 -39.73 -15.29 19.86
N SER A 259 -39.54 -15.20 21.17
CA SER A 259 -39.16 -16.33 22.03
C SER A 259 -39.52 -16.02 23.49
N SER A 260 -40.05 -16.99 24.20
CA SER A 260 -40.26 -16.93 25.65
C SER A 260 -38.97 -17.11 26.44
N VAL A 261 -37.92 -17.67 25.82
CA VAL A 261 -36.64 -17.92 26.44
C VAL A 261 -35.70 -16.75 26.20
N LYS A 262 -34.95 -16.32 27.23
CA LYS A 262 -33.91 -15.29 27.06
C LYS A 262 -32.82 -15.79 26.11
N ARG A 263 -32.67 -15.18 24.95
CA ARG A 263 -31.65 -15.52 23.95
C ARG A 263 -30.67 -14.38 23.80
N ILE A 264 -29.42 -14.73 23.43
CA ILE A 264 -28.39 -13.79 23.14
C ILE A 264 -27.43 -14.35 22.07
N ALA A 265 -26.97 -13.48 21.15
CA ALA A 265 -25.98 -13.83 20.17
C ALA A 265 -24.64 -13.19 20.52
N LEU A 266 -23.57 -13.99 20.53
CA LEU A 266 -22.20 -13.53 20.63
C LEU A 266 -21.63 -13.47 19.21
N THR A 267 -21.14 -12.32 18.80
CA THR A 267 -20.71 -12.06 17.43
C THR A 267 -19.27 -11.53 17.39
N PHE A 268 -18.49 -11.97 16.41
CA PHE A 268 -17.05 -11.76 16.34
C PHE A 268 -16.66 -11.25 14.96
N ASP A 269 -16.12 -10.03 14.89
CA ASP A 269 -15.79 -9.35 13.64
C ASP A 269 -14.32 -9.47 13.26
N ASP A 270 -14.01 -9.09 12.02
CA ASP A 270 -12.71 -8.83 11.41
C ASP A 270 -11.88 -10.08 11.09
N TYR A 271 -10.79 -10.25 11.79
CA TYR A 271 -9.76 -11.29 11.63
C TYR A 271 -9.15 -11.65 12.98
N GLY A 272 -8.30 -12.66 12.98
CA GLY A 272 -7.53 -13.07 14.16
C GLY A 272 -6.52 -14.15 13.82
N THR A 273 -5.62 -14.45 14.73
CA THR A 273 -4.77 -15.62 14.58
C THR A 273 -5.59 -16.90 14.72
N ALA A 274 -5.15 -17.98 14.08
CA ALA A 274 -5.82 -19.27 14.22
C ALA A 274 -5.92 -19.73 15.68
N ALA A 275 -4.94 -19.40 16.52
CA ALA A 275 -4.96 -19.71 17.94
C ALA A 275 -6.06 -18.94 18.70
N GLN A 276 -6.20 -17.62 18.44
CA GLN A 276 -7.25 -16.80 19.04
C GLN A 276 -8.64 -17.31 18.67
N ILE A 277 -8.86 -17.55 17.39
CA ILE A 277 -10.14 -18.01 16.85
C ILE A 277 -10.52 -19.38 17.41
N ARG A 278 -9.58 -20.32 17.47
CA ARG A 278 -9.82 -21.64 18.10
C ARG A 278 -10.08 -21.52 19.59
N SER A 279 -9.42 -20.63 20.30
CA SER A 279 -9.70 -20.34 21.71
C SER A 279 -11.12 -19.81 21.92
N ILE A 280 -11.59 -18.88 21.05
CA ILE A 280 -12.97 -18.39 21.06
C ILE A 280 -13.95 -19.55 20.83
N MET A 281 -13.75 -20.36 19.77
CA MET A 281 -14.61 -21.49 19.47
C MET A 281 -14.64 -22.53 20.61
N ASN A 282 -13.50 -22.86 21.19
CA ASN A 282 -13.40 -23.79 22.32
C ASN A 282 -14.17 -23.28 23.54
N SER A 283 -14.05 -21.96 23.82
CA SER A 283 -14.80 -21.33 24.91
C SER A 283 -16.30 -21.41 24.69
N LEU A 284 -16.79 -21.07 23.47
CA LEU A 284 -18.18 -21.17 23.10
C LEU A 284 -18.72 -22.60 23.30
N GLU A 285 -18.02 -23.58 22.74
CA GLU A 285 -18.43 -24.98 22.75
C GLU A 285 -18.44 -25.60 24.14
N SER A 286 -17.55 -25.17 25.06
CA SER A 286 -17.55 -25.62 26.46
C SER A 286 -18.82 -25.23 27.22
N TYR A 287 -19.59 -24.28 26.67
CA TYR A 287 -20.92 -23.86 27.18
C TYR A 287 -22.07 -24.27 26.26
N GLY A 288 -21.81 -25.15 25.27
CA GLY A 288 -22.83 -25.55 24.28
C GLY A 288 -23.25 -24.40 23.34
N ALA A 289 -22.48 -23.32 23.31
CA ALA A 289 -22.79 -22.11 22.53
C ALA A 289 -22.24 -22.19 21.09
N LYS A 290 -22.96 -21.52 20.18
CA LYS A 290 -22.48 -21.25 18.82
C LYS A 290 -22.41 -19.75 18.62
N GLY A 291 -21.30 -19.27 18.00
CA GLY A 291 -21.11 -17.87 17.66
C GLY A 291 -21.48 -17.56 16.22
N THR A 292 -21.70 -16.27 15.94
CA THR A 292 -21.77 -15.76 14.58
C THR A 292 -20.50 -14.95 14.29
N PHE A 293 -19.74 -15.36 13.30
CA PHE A 293 -18.49 -14.72 12.89
C PHE A 293 -18.76 -13.91 11.63
N PHE A 294 -18.25 -12.67 11.62
CA PHE A 294 -18.29 -11.75 10.49
C PHE A 294 -16.85 -11.45 10.06
N PRO A 295 -16.14 -12.38 9.41
CA PRO A 295 -14.78 -12.14 8.94
C PRO A 295 -14.75 -11.22 7.73
N ASN A 296 -13.66 -10.43 7.59
CA ASN A 296 -13.33 -9.74 6.36
C ASN A 296 -13.06 -10.74 5.23
N GLY A 297 -13.50 -10.44 4.02
CA GLY A 297 -13.37 -11.35 2.88
C GLY A 297 -11.92 -11.65 2.49
N ASP A 298 -11.00 -10.71 2.62
CA ASP A 298 -9.57 -10.93 2.41
C ASP A 298 -8.99 -11.92 3.43
N PHE A 299 -9.41 -11.85 4.70
CA PHE A 299 -9.05 -12.85 5.70
C PHE A 299 -9.60 -14.23 5.35
N VAL A 300 -10.86 -14.33 4.93
CA VAL A 300 -11.49 -15.59 4.46
C VAL A 300 -10.70 -16.19 3.30
N ASN A 301 -10.37 -15.36 2.31
CA ASN A 301 -9.64 -15.79 1.12
C ASN A 301 -8.23 -16.35 1.44
N ASN A 302 -7.58 -15.79 2.46
CA ASN A 302 -6.26 -16.21 2.89
C ASN A 302 -6.28 -17.40 3.88
N ASN A 303 -7.42 -17.66 4.51
CA ASN A 303 -7.57 -18.69 5.57
C ASN A 303 -8.77 -19.64 5.34
N PRO A 304 -9.02 -20.15 4.12
CA PRO A 304 -10.24 -20.89 3.81
C PRO A 304 -10.43 -22.17 4.66
N SER A 305 -9.35 -22.80 5.09
CA SER A 305 -9.38 -24.00 5.94
C SER A 305 -9.88 -23.68 7.35
N LEU A 306 -9.47 -22.54 7.92
CA LEU A 306 -9.93 -22.09 9.24
C LEU A 306 -11.41 -21.68 9.19
N ILE A 307 -11.85 -21.04 8.11
CA ILE A 307 -13.27 -20.68 7.91
C ILE A 307 -14.14 -21.94 7.77
N ARG A 308 -13.66 -22.96 7.07
CA ARG A 308 -14.33 -24.27 6.98
C ARG A 308 -14.40 -24.96 8.34
N GLU A 309 -13.33 -24.85 9.16
CA GLU A 309 -13.31 -25.35 10.53
C GLU A 309 -14.42 -24.72 11.38
N MET A 310 -14.61 -23.37 11.30
CA MET A 310 -15.69 -22.67 12.02
C MET A 310 -17.06 -23.26 11.68
N VAL A 311 -17.36 -23.43 10.39
CA VAL A 311 -18.65 -23.97 9.94
C VAL A 311 -18.84 -25.44 10.33
N ASN A 312 -17.80 -26.26 10.20
CA ASN A 312 -17.85 -27.69 10.58
C ASN A 312 -18.06 -27.87 12.09
N ARG A 313 -17.60 -26.91 12.89
CA ARG A 313 -17.84 -26.85 14.34
C ARG A 313 -19.21 -26.26 14.70
N GLY A 314 -20.04 -25.92 13.69
CA GLY A 314 -21.43 -25.48 13.84
C GLY A 314 -21.60 -23.99 14.12
N HIS A 315 -20.57 -23.17 13.97
CA HIS A 315 -20.70 -21.71 14.05
C HIS A 315 -21.23 -21.14 12.73
N SER A 316 -21.86 -19.96 12.79
CA SER A 316 -22.27 -19.20 11.60
C SER A 316 -21.12 -18.33 11.11
N VAL A 317 -20.89 -18.31 9.79
CA VAL A 317 -19.93 -17.41 9.12
C VAL A 317 -20.70 -16.54 8.14
N GLU A 318 -20.65 -15.23 8.35
CA GLU A 318 -21.40 -14.21 7.64
C GLU A 318 -20.43 -13.14 7.09
N SER A 319 -20.94 -12.10 6.42
CA SER A 319 -20.10 -11.15 5.72
C SER A 319 -19.78 -9.90 6.55
N HIS A 320 -18.49 -9.48 6.56
CA HIS A 320 -18.04 -8.16 7.01
C HIS A 320 -17.42 -7.33 5.88
N THR A 321 -17.99 -7.41 4.67
CA THR A 321 -17.42 -6.89 3.42
C THR A 321 -16.12 -7.59 3.04
N TYR A 322 -15.44 -7.14 1.95
CA TYR A 322 -14.20 -7.80 1.54
C TYR A 322 -12.97 -7.21 2.23
N SER A 323 -12.79 -5.88 2.20
CA SER A 323 -11.59 -5.19 2.68
C SER A 323 -11.90 -4.11 3.73
N HIS A 324 -12.99 -4.26 4.47
CA HIS A 324 -13.37 -3.39 5.61
C HIS A 324 -13.48 -1.88 5.27
N LYS A 325 -13.95 -1.55 4.06
CA LYS A 325 -14.19 -0.15 3.66
C LYS A 325 -15.49 0.38 4.27
N ASP A 326 -15.51 1.68 4.62
CA ASP A 326 -16.76 2.38 4.90
C ASP A 326 -17.59 2.46 3.61
N LEU A 327 -18.71 1.75 3.59
CA LEU A 327 -19.57 1.63 2.42
C LEU A 327 -20.29 2.93 2.05
N THR A 328 -20.39 3.88 3.00
CA THR A 328 -21.06 5.16 2.77
C THR A 328 -20.19 6.15 1.99
N THR A 329 -18.88 5.92 1.97
CA THR A 329 -17.88 6.81 1.36
C THR A 329 -17.43 6.38 -0.04
N VAL A 330 -17.82 5.20 -0.50
CA VAL A 330 -17.39 4.65 -1.79
C VAL A 330 -18.54 4.58 -2.80
N SER A 331 -18.22 4.42 -4.10
CA SER A 331 -19.23 4.34 -5.17
C SER A 331 -20.09 3.08 -5.06
N ASP A 332 -21.28 3.11 -5.70
CA ASP A 332 -22.19 1.94 -5.80
C ASP A 332 -21.50 0.70 -6.37
N ALA A 333 -20.64 0.90 -7.38
CA ALA A 333 -19.87 -0.18 -7.98
C ALA A 333 -18.93 -0.82 -6.96
N GLU A 334 -18.28 -0.02 -6.13
CA GLU A 334 -17.39 -0.52 -5.09
C GLU A 334 -18.17 -1.16 -3.94
N VAL A 335 -19.32 -0.61 -3.52
CA VAL A 335 -20.21 -1.26 -2.52
C VAL A 335 -20.58 -2.65 -3.00
N ARG A 336 -21.06 -2.80 -4.25
CA ARG A 336 -21.39 -4.11 -4.83
C ARG A 336 -20.17 -5.04 -4.89
N ASN A 337 -19.02 -4.52 -5.27
CA ASN A 337 -17.80 -5.29 -5.35
C ASN A 337 -17.39 -5.84 -3.97
N GLN A 338 -17.42 -5.01 -2.93
CA GLN A 338 -17.13 -5.41 -1.55
C GLN A 338 -18.06 -6.55 -1.07
N MET A 339 -19.34 -6.44 -1.38
CA MET A 339 -20.34 -7.43 -1.00
C MET A 339 -20.20 -8.74 -1.78
N ARG A 340 -20.01 -8.67 -3.11
CA ARG A 340 -19.86 -9.86 -3.98
C ARG A 340 -18.58 -10.61 -3.72
N LEU A 341 -17.44 -9.91 -3.60
CA LEU A 341 -16.17 -10.54 -3.29
C LEU A 341 -16.24 -11.31 -1.97
N SER A 342 -16.80 -10.68 -0.91
CA SER A 342 -16.97 -11.33 0.39
C SER A 342 -17.87 -12.57 0.29
N LYS A 343 -19.04 -12.46 -0.37
CA LYS A 343 -19.95 -13.59 -0.59
C LYS A 343 -19.26 -14.79 -1.23
N ASN A 344 -18.45 -14.51 -2.25
CA ASN A 344 -17.82 -15.56 -3.04
C ASN A 344 -16.72 -16.29 -2.28
N VAL A 345 -15.86 -15.55 -1.58
CA VAL A 345 -14.81 -16.20 -0.79
C VAL A 345 -15.39 -17.00 0.37
N ILE A 346 -16.49 -16.53 0.98
CA ILE A 346 -17.22 -17.29 2.01
C ILE A 346 -17.84 -18.54 1.38
N TYR A 347 -18.52 -18.43 0.24
CA TYR A 347 -19.08 -19.58 -0.47
C TYR A 347 -18.00 -20.61 -0.85
N ASN A 348 -16.88 -20.15 -1.39
CA ASN A 348 -15.76 -21.03 -1.77
C ASN A 348 -15.17 -21.78 -0.55
N ALA A 349 -15.15 -21.15 0.61
CA ALA A 349 -14.66 -21.77 1.83
C ALA A 349 -15.69 -22.71 2.49
N THR A 350 -16.99 -22.38 2.43
CA THR A 350 -18.03 -23.00 3.27
C THR A 350 -19.09 -23.79 2.49
N GLY A 351 -19.23 -23.54 1.17
CA GLY A 351 -20.33 -24.05 0.34
C GLY A 351 -21.66 -23.34 0.56
N LYS A 352 -21.70 -22.26 1.36
CA LYS A 352 -22.93 -21.51 1.67
C LYS A 352 -22.73 -20.02 1.44
N TYR A 353 -23.74 -19.36 0.84
CA TYR A 353 -23.74 -17.91 0.73
C TYR A 353 -24.15 -17.27 2.05
N PRO A 354 -23.43 -16.23 2.52
CA PRO A 354 -23.88 -15.44 3.67
C PRO A 354 -25.19 -14.69 3.34
N THR A 355 -26.07 -14.60 4.31
CA THR A 355 -27.35 -13.86 4.21
C THR A 355 -27.37 -12.64 5.11
N LEU A 356 -26.42 -12.53 6.02
CA LEU A 356 -26.23 -11.41 6.93
C LEU A 356 -24.97 -10.63 6.51
N LEU A 357 -25.06 -9.30 6.59
CA LEU A 357 -23.94 -8.40 6.38
C LEU A 357 -23.80 -7.52 7.60
N ARG A 358 -22.62 -7.47 8.19
CA ARG A 358 -22.30 -6.41 9.14
C ARG A 358 -21.49 -5.34 8.40
N PRO A 359 -22.01 -4.10 8.27
CA PRO A 359 -21.24 -3.03 7.64
C PRO A 359 -20.06 -2.63 8.55
N PRO A 360 -18.86 -2.39 8.00
CA PRO A 360 -17.74 -1.83 8.74
C PRO A 360 -18.11 -0.56 9.49
N TYR A 361 -17.60 -0.40 10.71
CA TYR A 361 -17.90 0.74 11.60
C TYR A 361 -19.37 0.89 11.99
N GLY A 362 -20.24 -0.05 11.63
CA GLY A 362 -21.69 0.10 11.72
C GLY A 362 -22.27 1.14 10.73
N ALA A 363 -21.45 1.61 9.77
CA ALA A 363 -21.81 2.68 8.85
C ALA A 363 -22.68 2.15 7.69
N TYR A 364 -23.86 2.73 7.52
CA TYR A 364 -24.78 2.43 6.42
C TYR A 364 -25.70 3.63 6.13
N ASP A 365 -26.24 3.67 4.93
CA ASP A 365 -27.24 4.62 4.46
C ASP A 365 -28.36 3.89 3.68
N SER A 366 -29.34 4.61 3.15
CA SER A 366 -30.43 4.04 2.35
C SER A 366 -29.91 3.36 1.07
N ARG A 367 -28.86 3.91 0.48
CA ARG A 367 -28.18 3.40 -0.71
C ARG A 367 -27.53 2.04 -0.44
N THR A 368 -26.71 1.95 0.62
CA THR A 368 -26.01 0.71 0.99
C THR A 368 -26.99 -0.39 1.39
N ARG A 369 -28.10 -0.06 2.07
CA ARG A 369 -29.18 -0.99 2.37
C ARG A 369 -29.85 -1.56 1.12
N THR A 370 -30.14 -0.68 0.15
CA THR A 370 -30.76 -1.08 -1.12
C THR A 370 -29.84 -2.01 -1.89
N ILE A 371 -28.54 -1.66 -1.98
CA ILE A 371 -27.53 -2.49 -2.66
C ILE A 371 -27.39 -3.84 -1.94
N ALA A 372 -27.33 -3.86 -0.62
CA ALA A 372 -27.22 -5.10 0.15
C ALA A 372 -28.40 -6.06 -0.14
N GLY A 373 -29.65 -5.54 -0.15
CA GLY A 373 -30.81 -6.33 -0.54
C GLY A 373 -30.74 -6.86 -1.98
N GLN A 374 -30.32 -6.03 -2.90
CA GLN A 374 -30.08 -6.41 -4.30
C GLN A 374 -28.99 -7.48 -4.46
N GLU A 375 -27.97 -7.47 -3.60
CA GLU A 375 -26.93 -8.49 -3.56
C GLU A 375 -27.32 -9.74 -2.75
N GLY A 376 -28.58 -9.78 -2.24
CA GLY A 376 -29.17 -10.95 -1.57
C GLY A 376 -28.82 -11.05 -0.08
N TYR A 377 -28.37 -9.97 0.55
CA TYR A 377 -28.33 -9.90 2.01
C TYR A 377 -29.70 -9.52 2.57
N ARG A 378 -30.20 -10.32 3.50
CA ARG A 378 -31.50 -10.07 4.11
C ARG A 378 -31.40 -9.02 5.21
N TYR A 379 -30.31 -9.01 5.95
CA TYR A 379 -30.13 -8.15 7.12
C TYR A 379 -28.79 -7.44 7.09
N LEU A 380 -28.80 -6.15 7.48
CA LEU A 380 -27.64 -5.43 7.99
C LEU A 380 -27.63 -5.58 9.50
N VAL A 381 -26.63 -6.27 10.03
CA VAL A 381 -26.56 -6.65 11.45
C VAL A 381 -25.66 -5.68 12.20
N LEU A 382 -26.25 -4.88 13.06
CA LEU A 382 -25.55 -4.07 14.04
C LEU A 382 -25.46 -4.84 15.38
N TRP A 383 -25.39 -4.12 16.48
CA TRP A 383 -25.28 -4.68 17.81
C TRP A 383 -26.11 -3.89 18.82
N SER A 384 -26.53 -4.54 19.90
CA SER A 384 -27.12 -3.89 21.05
C SER A 384 -26.12 -3.59 22.16
N VAL A 385 -24.97 -4.28 22.13
CA VAL A 385 -23.87 -4.10 23.07
C VAL A 385 -22.56 -4.04 22.28
N ASP A 386 -21.84 -2.91 22.39
CA ASP A 386 -20.47 -2.75 21.92
C ASP A 386 -19.52 -2.90 23.10
N THR A 387 -18.70 -3.93 23.11
CA THR A 387 -17.76 -4.20 24.19
C THR A 387 -16.51 -3.32 24.14
N SER A 388 -16.28 -2.64 23.01
CA SER A 388 -15.09 -1.83 22.74
C SER A 388 -13.76 -2.58 22.91
N ASP A 389 -13.78 -3.89 22.79
CA ASP A 389 -12.66 -4.80 23.04
C ASP A 389 -11.45 -4.55 22.13
N TRP A 390 -11.67 -3.95 20.96
CA TRP A 390 -10.64 -3.54 20.00
C TRP A 390 -9.80 -2.34 20.48
N ALA A 391 -10.36 -1.47 21.35
CA ALA A 391 -9.72 -0.24 21.77
C ALA A 391 -8.81 -0.45 23.01
N THR A 392 -7.74 0.32 23.10
CA THR A 392 -6.94 0.45 24.34
C THR A 392 -7.64 1.41 25.31
N THR A 393 -8.15 2.52 24.79
CA THR A 393 -8.94 3.50 25.52
C THR A 393 -10.13 3.96 24.70
N ARG A 394 -11.24 4.26 25.34
CA ARG A 394 -12.42 4.84 24.70
C ARG A 394 -13.12 5.81 25.65
N TYR A 395 -13.41 7.02 25.19
CA TYR A 395 -14.00 8.09 25.99
C TYR A 395 -13.27 8.35 27.33
N GLY A 396 -11.93 8.30 27.29
CA GLY A 396 -11.10 8.51 28.48
C GLY A 396 -11.01 7.31 29.45
N VAL A 397 -11.66 6.18 29.13
CA VAL A 397 -11.65 4.97 29.95
C VAL A 397 -10.71 3.93 29.33
N THR A 398 -9.84 3.32 30.15
CA THR A 398 -9.00 2.20 29.73
C THR A 398 -9.85 0.94 29.56
N ILE A 399 -9.80 0.32 28.39
CA ILE A 399 -10.54 -0.90 28.09
C ILE A 399 -9.72 -2.12 28.54
N THR A 400 -10.08 -2.66 29.67
CA THR A 400 -9.49 -3.88 30.26
C THR A 400 -10.32 -5.11 29.92
N THR A 401 -9.83 -6.30 30.22
CA THR A 401 -10.62 -7.54 30.14
C THR A 401 -11.87 -7.47 31.03
N ASP A 402 -11.76 -6.93 32.25
CA ASP A 402 -12.90 -6.76 33.16
C ASP A 402 -13.92 -5.75 32.62
N TYR A 403 -13.46 -4.68 31.96
CA TYR A 403 -14.37 -3.76 31.27
C TYR A 403 -15.20 -4.49 30.19
N VAL A 404 -14.54 -5.31 29.36
CA VAL A 404 -15.22 -6.10 28.31
C VAL A 404 -16.22 -7.08 28.91
N ILE A 405 -15.82 -7.80 29.98
CA ILE A 405 -16.71 -8.74 30.69
C ILE A 405 -17.94 -8.00 31.25
N ASN A 406 -17.72 -6.92 32.00
CA ASN A 406 -18.81 -6.19 32.66
C ASN A 406 -19.71 -5.51 31.64
N THR A 407 -19.16 -4.94 30.54
CA THR A 407 -19.94 -4.35 29.47
C THR A 407 -20.83 -5.40 28.80
N ALA A 408 -20.28 -6.56 28.46
CA ALA A 408 -21.03 -7.64 27.82
C ALA A 408 -22.18 -8.15 28.68
N VAL A 409 -21.92 -8.36 29.99
CA VAL A 409 -22.86 -8.99 30.90
C VAL A 409 -23.93 -8.00 31.41
N ASN A 410 -23.52 -6.80 31.84
CA ASN A 410 -24.44 -5.84 32.48
C ASN A 410 -25.40 -5.18 31.48
N ASN A 411 -25.00 -5.10 30.18
CA ASN A 411 -25.85 -4.56 29.12
C ASN A 411 -26.56 -5.64 28.29
N ALA A 412 -26.44 -6.91 28.69
CA ALA A 412 -27.12 -8.01 28.02
C ALA A 412 -28.65 -7.87 28.12
N SER A 413 -29.32 -8.14 27.03
CA SER A 413 -30.82 -8.10 27.01
C SER A 413 -31.35 -9.22 26.13
N HIS A 414 -32.62 -9.56 26.32
CA HIS A 414 -33.29 -10.57 25.51
C HIS A 414 -33.19 -10.24 24.00
N ASN A 415 -32.82 -11.25 23.22
CA ASN A 415 -32.52 -11.15 21.80
C ASN A 415 -31.38 -10.17 21.46
N GLY A 416 -30.53 -9.82 22.44
CA GLY A 416 -29.37 -8.94 22.23
C GLY A 416 -28.31 -9.54 21.32
N ILE A 417 -27.58 -8.68 20.63
CA ILE A 417 -26.42 -9.01 19.81
C ILE A 417 -25.21 -8.28 20.44
N ILE A 418 -24.22 -9.05 20.88
CA ILE A 418 -23.01 -8.50 21.49
C ILE A 418 -21.89 -8.53 20.47
N LEU A 419 -21.23 -7.39 20.26
CA LEU A 419 -20.09 -7.22 19.38
C LEU A 419 -18.78 -7.48 20.13
N PHE A 420 -17.97 -8.35 19.54
CA PHE A 420 -16.57 -8.61 19.85
C PHE A 420 -15.74 -8.64 18.57
N HIS A 421 -14.39 -8.67 18.71
CA HIS A 421 -13.46 -8.83 17.59
C HIS A 421 -12.58 -10.05 17.78
N MET A 422 -12.33 -10.80 16.70
CA MET A 422 -11.55 -12.05 16.75
C MET A 422 -10.10 -11.86 17.15
N HIS A 423 -9.53 -10.68 16.86
CA HIS A 423 -8.15 -10.35 17.19
C HIS A 423 -7.95 -9.86 18.64
N SER A 424 -9.02 -9.60 19.38
CA SER A 424 -8.95 -9.05 20.72
C SER A 424 -8.49 -10.08 21.76
N SER A 425 -7.35 -9.84 22.40
CA SER A 425 -6.88 -10.67 23.52
C SER A 425 -7.78 -10.57 24.74
N LYS A 426 -8.47 -9.40 24.92
CA LYS A 426 -9.43 -9.19 26.02
C LYS A 426 -10.66 -10.07 25.86
N THR A 427 -11.14 -10.20 24.61
CA THR A 427 -12.22 -11.14 24.27
C THR A 427 -11.80 -12.57 24.51
N VAL A 428 -10.65 -13.00 24.01
CA VAL A 428 -10.14 -14.37 24.22
C VAL A 428 -10.06 -14.70 25.71
N SER A 429 -9.52 -13.80 26.53
CA SER A 429 -9.35 -14.02 27.97
C SER A 429 -10.67 -13.92 28.77
N GLY A 430 -11.56 -12.99 28.38
CA GLY A 430 -12.79 -12.71 29.11
C GLY A 430 -13.97 -13.63 28.77
N LEU A 431 -13.96 -14.25 27.57
CA LEU A 431 -15.09 -14.99 27.03
C LEU A 431 -15.60 -16.14 27.94
N PRO A 432 -14.74 -16.96 28.58
CA PRO A 432 -15.23 -17.97 29.51
C PRO A 432 -16.06 -17.40 30.67
N THR A 433 -15.62 -16.26 31.23
CA THR A 433 -16.33 -15.58 32.31
C THR A 433 -17.66 -14.98 31.82
N ILE A 434 -17.66 -14.38 30.63
CA ILE A 434 -18.87 -13.83 29.98
C ILE A 434 -19.90 -14.94 29.79
N LEU A 435 -19.49 -16.06 29.19
CA LEU A 435 -20.37 -17.21 28.94
C LEU A 435 -20.95 -17.77 30.25
N LYS A 436 -20.10 -17.94 31.28
CA LYS A 436 -20.58 -18.40 32.58
C LYS A 436 -21.64 -17.47 33.16
N ARG A 437 -21.35 -16.16 33.24
CA ARG A 437 -22.25 -15.18 33.85
C ARG A 437 -23.56 -15.01 33.06
N LEU A 438 -23.54 -15.04 31.74
CA LEU A 438 -24.74 -14.97 30.91
C LEU A 438 -25.60 -16.23 31.04
N ARG A 439 -24.96 -17.42 31.05
CA ARG A 439 -25.68 -18.68 31.30
C ARG A 439 -26.33 -18.68 32.68
N ASP A 440 -25.61 -18.26 33.72
CA ASP A 440 -26.12 -18.19 35.09
C ASP A 440 -27.29 -17.18 35.23
N ALA A 441 -27.32 -16.14 34.36
CA ALA A 441 -28.41 -15.19 34.21
C ALA A 441 -29.58 -15.71 33.34
N GLY A 442 -29.53 -16.98 32.91
CA GLY A 442 -30.61 -17.67 32.18
C GLY A 442 -30.65 -17.43 30.68
N TYR A 443 -29.53 -16.91 30.07
CA TYR A 443 -29.47 -16.75 28.62
C TYR A 443 -29.12 -18.05 27.91
N GLN A 444 -29.87 -18.33 26.82
CA GLN A 444 -29.48 -19.30 25.81
C GLN A 444 -28.65 -18.63 24.72
N PHE A 445 -27.52 -19.25 24.37
CA PHE A 445 -26.65 -18.80 23.31
C PHE A 445 -27.14 -19.32 21.96
N VAL A 446 -27.38 -18.43 21.04
CA VAL A 446 -27.86 -18.74 19.69
C VAL A 446 -27.05 -17.90 18.67
N THR A 447 -27.04 -18.35 17.42
CA THR A 447 -26.51 -17.52 16.31
C THR A 447 -27.51 -16.42 15.95
N VAL A 448 -27.02 -15.37 15.26
CA VAL A 448 -27.89 -14.31 14.73
C VAL A 448 -28.97 -14.91 13.80
N ASN A 449 -28.55 -15.89 12.96
CA ASN A 449 -29.47 -16.56 12.02
C ASN A 449 -30.68 -17.22 12.73
N GLU A 450 -30.49 -17.72 13.94
CA GLU A 450 -31.55 -18.34 14.74
C GLU A 450 -32.47 -17.32 15.42
N MET A 451 -32.02 -16.05 15.51
CA MET A 451 -32.79 -14.95 16.12
C MET A 451 -33.55 -14.09 15.12
N VAL A 452 -33.36 -14.30 13.81
CA VAL A 452 -34.04 -13.54 12.76
C VAL A 452 -35.03 -14.42 11.98
N ASN A 453 -36.04 -13.78 11.37
CA ASN A 453 -37.07 -14.48 10.58
C ASN A 453 -36.67 -14.63 9.12
#